data_8d23e130d1b99f774fe710e5b927966c
#
_entry.id   8d23e130d1b99f774fe710e5b927966c
#
_cell.length_a   1.000
_cell.length_b   1.000
_cell.length_c   1.000
_cell.angle_alpha   90.00
_cell.angle_beta   90.00
_cell.angle_gamma   90.00
#
_symmetry.space_group_name_H-M   'P 1'
#
loop_
_entity.id
_entity.type
_entity.pdbx_description
1 polymer ?
#
loop_
_entity_poly.entity_id
_entity_poly.type
_entity_poly.pdbx_seq_one_letter_code
_entity_poly.pdbx_strand_id
1 'polypeptide(L)'
;MSQPSDSPTPIRREDDEAPLVLPARSSRPRPPAAPPGRMPPPPPRSGGFGRVLLILFLFGSLALNFVLFIALFVSSSGDSGDDAVTVTEKVWSGPSSARNKIAVVRVEGTIFESLPAYGYQLKQIDKAAKDSAVKAVVLRVNSPGGTITGSDGLHKRLLEMKEGKSPRYKSDAKPLIVSMGGVAASGGYYISMPGDYIFAERTTMTGSIGVIGTFPDIHKLANEHGVYMHTIKAGNIKGSGSMFQEMTPEEREPFQEMINEAYGTFVKVVEEGRPQLKGKLTKDIVLKDPSGKPITDVDIYDDKGNKLDKKEKVPYHRQLADGGIFTLAQAKELGLIDEVGYLDAACKMAANKASLSEGEYKVVVYDQVMSLFSLLTSGAEQKNPLDWSRLSSATTPRLWYMMPDAEISGILATMANK
;
A
#
# COMPACT_ATOMS: atom_id res chain seq x y z
N MET A 1 12.30 -71.30 1.49
CA MET A 1 11.60 -71.62 2.77
C MET A 1 10.74 -70.42 3.06
N SER A 2 9.53 -70.54 2.66
CA SER A 2 8.21 -70.51 3.38
C SER A 2 7.86 -69.12 3.93
N GLN A 3 6.94 -68.48 3.20
CA GLN A 3 5.97 -67.52 3.73
C GLN A 3 5.10 -68.14 4.85
N PRO A 4 4.45 -67.36 5.66
CA PRO A 4 3.00 -67.39 5.58
C PRO A 4 2.32 -66.03 5.40
N SER A 5 1.25 -66.17 4.67
CA SER A 5 0.12 -65.31 4.41
C SER A 5 -0.71 -65.06 5.68
N ASP A 6 -1.13 -63.83 5.91
CA ASP A 6 -2.31 -63.55 6.73
C ASP A 6 -3.29 -62.65 5.99
N SER A 7 -4.46 -63.25 5.73
CA SER A 7 -5.63 -62.63 5.13
C SER A 7 -6.44 -61.87 6.18
N PRO A 8 -7.11 -60.79 5.86
CA PRO A 8 -7.99 -60.11 6.81
C PRO A 8 -9.36 -60.77 6.89
N THR A 9 -9.83 -60.94 8.10
CA THR A 9 -11.14 -61.44 8.51
C THR A 9 -12.28 -60.49 8.11
N PRO A 10 -13.43 -60.98 7.62
CA PRO A 10 -14.55 -60.12 7.23
C PRO A 10 -15.38 -59.68 8.43
N ILE A 11 -15.78 -58.41 8.41
CA ILE A 11 -16.70 -57.78 9.36
C ILE A 11 -18.12 -58.29 9.09
N ARG A 12 -18.73 -58.89 10.12
CA ARG A 12 -20.09 -59.38 10.19
C ARG A 12 -21.09 -58.22 10.24
N ARG A 13 -22.02 -58.15 9.29
CA ARG A 13 -23.22 -57.31 9.37
C ARG A 13 -24.26 -58.02 10.23
N GLU A 14 -24.70 -57.36 11.29
CA GLU A 14 -25.95 -57.70 11.99
C GLU A 14 -27.09 -56.90 11.35
N ASP A 15 -27.90 -57.58 10.52
CA ASP A 15 -29.23 -57.16 10.11
C ASP A 15 -30.18 -58.23 10.58
N ASP A 16 -30.81 -58.10 11.74
CA ASP A 16 -31.98 -58.82 12.18
C ASP A 16 -32.75 -57.97 13.19
N GLU A 17 -33.60 -57.07 12.69
CA GLU A 17 -34.70 -56.51 13.48
C GLU A 17 -36.00 -57.18 13.07
N ALA A 18 -36.57 -57.96 14.02
CA ALA A 18 -37.86 -58.60 13.93
C ALA A 18 -39.01 -57.55 13.94
N PRO A 19 -40.15 -57.83 13.25
CA PRO A 19 -41.24 -56.87 13.15
C PRO A 19 -42.03 -56.80 14.47
N LEU A 20 -42.23 -55.54 14.94
CA LEU A 20 -43.06 -55.20 16.09
C LEU A 20 -44.54 -55.51 15.80
N VAL A 21 -45.13 -56.51 16.50
CA VAL A 21 -46.53 -56.77 16.50
C VAL A 21 -47.24 -55.82 17.47
N LEU A 22 -48.12 -54.97 16.95
CA LEU A 22 -48.96 -54.05 17.74
C LEU A 22 -50.20 -54.87 18.29
N PRO A 23 -50.52 -54.65 19.56
CA PRO A 23 -51.74 -55.34 20.12
C PRO A 23 -53.02 -54.68 19.61
N ALA A 24 -54.04 -55.57 19.39
CA ALA A 24 -55.38 -55.21 18.92
C ALA A 24 -56.09 -54.19 19.86
N ARG A 25 -56.64 -53.14 19.28
CA ARG A 25 -57.51 -52.15 19.96
C ARG A 25 -58.79 -52.82 20.41
N SER A 26 -59.06 -52.83 21.73
CA SER A 26 -60.34 -53.15 22.33
C SER A 26 -61.40 -52.09 21.99
N SER A 27 -62.54 -52.56 21.45
CA SER A 27 -63.70 -51.71 21.16
C SER A 27 -64.38 -51.29 22.44
N ARG A 28 -64.34 -49.94 22.74
CA ARG A 28 -65.22 -49.31 23.74
C ARG A 28 -66.53 -48.92 23.08
N PRO A 29 -67.70 -49.08 23.78
CA PRO A 29 -68.99 -48.69 23.25
C PRO A 29 -69.11 -47.16 23.18
N ARG A 30 -69.80 -46.70 22.15
CA ARG A 30 -70.09 -45.25 21.94
C ARG A 30 -71.04 -44.74 23.03
N PRO A 31 -70.74 -43.53 23.59
CA PRO A 31 -71.72 -42.82 24.42
C PRO A 31 -72.85 -42.23 23.54
N PRO A 32 -74.04 -41.99 24.13
CA PRO A 32 -75.22 -41.52 23.40
C PRO A 32 -75.02 -40.08 22.90
N ALA A 33 -75.63 -39.73 21.77
CA ALA A 33 -75.57 -38.45 21.14
C ALA A 33 -76.09 -37.31 22.03
N ALA A 34 -75.26 -36.27 22.18
CA ALA A 34 -75.66 -35.02 22.85
C ALA A 34 -76.64 -34.20 22.00
N PRO A 35 -77.54 -33.43 22.60
CA PRO A 35 -78.49 -32.61 21.87
C PRO A 35 -77.79 -31.46 21.09
N PRO A 36 -78.39 -30.93 20.01
CA PRO A 36 -77.78 -29.92 19.18
C PRO A 36 -77.48 -28.63 19.96
N GLY A 37 -76.21 -28.44 20.27
CA GLY A 37 -75.71 -27.21 20.89
C GLY A 37 -75.82 -26.02 19.93
N ARG A 38 -76.27 -24.90 20.43
CA ARG A 38 -76.22 -23.64 19.67
C ARG A 38 -74.82 -23.35 19.16
N MET A 39 -74.71 -23.01 17.88
CA MET A 39 -73.43 -22.57 17.27
C MET A 39 -72.90 -21.38 18.06
N PRO A 40 -71.58 -21.37 18.38
CA PRO A 40 -70.96 -20.23 18.98
C PRO A 40 -71.00 -19.04 17.99
N PRO A 41 -71.11 -17.82 18.49
CA PRO A 41 -71.10 -16.64 17.64
C PRO A 41 -69.78 -16.57 16.86
N PRO A 42 -69.79 -16.05 15.59
CA PRO A 42 -68.58 -15.91 14.81
C PRO A 42 -67.56 -15.04 15.55
N PRO A 43 -66.25 -15.37 15.49
CA PRO A 43 -65.24 -14.56 16.15
C PRO A 43 -65.27 -13.15 15.63
N PRO A 44 -65.00 -12.14 16.51
CA PRO A 44 -64.98 -10.74 16.10
C PRO A 44 -63.97 -10.57 14.95
N ARG A 45 -64.39 -9.91 13.89
CA ARG A 45 -63.52 -9.53 12.78
C ARG A 45 -62.42 -8.68 13.36
N SER A 46 -61.19 -9.27 13.46
CA SER A 46 -59.98 -8.53 13.88
C SER A 46 -59.78 -7.36 12.95
N GLY A 47 -59.72 -6.17 13.53
CA GLY A 47 -59.75 -4.90 12.85
C GLY A 47 -58.70 -4.79 11.74
N GLY A 48 -59.08 -4.11 10.66
CA GLY A 48 -58.27 -3.86 9.49
C GLY A 48 -56.95 -3.09 9.75
N PHE A 49 -56.73 -2.62 10.98
CA PHE A 49 -55.53 -1.88 11.37
C PHE A 49 -54.23 -2.70 11.25
N GLY A 50 -54.25 -3.98 11.68
CA GLY A 50 -53.10 -4.86 11.53
C GLY A 50 -52.74 -5.16 10.07
N ARG A 51 -53.77 -5.27 9.21
CA ARG A 51 -53.57 -5.45 7.75
C ARG A 51 -53.00 -4.19 7.09
N VAL A 52 -53.46 -3.01 7.49
CA VAL A 52 -52.92 -1.72 7.00
C VAL A 52 -51.46 -1.54 7.41
N LEU A 53 -51.12 -1.85 8.66
CA LEU A 53 -49.72 -1.83 9.14
C LEU A 53 -48.82 -2.81 8.37
N LEU A 54 -49.31 -4.01 8.10
CA LEU A 54 -48.57 -5.04 7.38
C LEU A 54 -48.33 -4.63 5.90
N ILE A 55 -49.33 -4.00 5.28
CA ILE A 55 -49.23 -3.44 3.93
C ILE A 55 -48.23 -2.28 3.90
N LEU A 56 -48.26 -1.35 4.86
CA LEU A 56 -47.30 -0.26 4.96
C LEU A 56 -45.86 -0.77 5.18
N PHE A 57 -45.68 -1.81 6.00
CA PHE A 57 -44.39 -2.43 6.22
C PHE A 57 -43.86 -3.14 4.95
N LEU A 58 -44.78 -3.79 4.22
CA LEU A 58 -44.43 -4.45 2.93
C LEU A 58 -44.01 -3.43 1.86
N PHE A 59 -44.76 -2.34 1.71
CA PHE A 59 -44.43 -1.27 0.79
C PHE A 59 -43.14 -0.55 1.20
N GLY A 60 -42.93 -0.30 2.51
CA GLY A 60 -41.67 0.25 3.03
C GLY A 60 -40.46 -0.64 2.74
N SER A 61 -40.63 -1.96 2.97
CA SER A 61 -39.58 -2.95 2.63
C SER A 61 -39.31 -3.03 1.14
N LEU A 62 -40.37 -2.99 0.31
CA LEU A 62 -40.21 -3.02 -1.16
C LEU A 62 -39.52 -1.76 -1.67
N ALA A 63 -39.88 -0.60 -1.15
CA ALA A 63 -39.24 0.68 -1.50
C ALA A 63 -37.78 0.69 -1.08
N LEU A 64 -37.46 0.20 0.13
CA LEU A 64 -36.08 0.07 0.63
C LEU A 64 -35.27 -0.89 -0.25
N ASN A 65 -35.82 -2.06 -0.60
CA ASN A 65 -35.15 -3.03 -1.48
C ASN A 65 -34.96 -2.44 -2.89
N PHE A 66 -35.90 -1.64 -3.40
CA PHE A 66 -35.77 -0.99 -4.69
C PHE A 66 -34.67 0.09 -4.67
N VAL A 67 -34.58 0.88 -3.61
CA VAL A 67 -33.49 1.86 -3.43
C VAL A 67 -32.14 1.14 -3.32
N LEU A 68 -32.06 0.03 -2.56
CA LEU A 68 -30.86 -0.79 -2.46
C LEU A 68 -30.51 -1.43 -3.80
N PHE A 69 -31.50 -1.89 -4.56
CA PHE A 69 -31.29 -2.45 -5.91
C PHE A 69 -30.77 -1.39 -6.89
N ILE A 70 -31.33 -0.18 -6.87
CA ILE A 70 -30.82 0.94 -7.68
C ILE A 70 -29.41 1.30 -7.25
N ALA A 71 -29.13 1.37 -5.94
CA ALA A 71 -27.79 1.64 -5.43
C ALA A 71 -26.78 0.58 -5.87
N LEU A 72 -27.13 -0.70 -5.80
CA LEU A 72 -26.33 -1.81 -6.30
C LEU A 72 -26.17 -1.79 -7.82
N PHE A 73 -27.24 -1.49 -8.55
CA PHE A 73 -27.20 -1.42 -10.03
C PHE A 73 -26.35 -0.24 -10.52
N VAL A 74 -26.47 0.93 -9.91
CA VAL A 74 -25.61 2.10 -10.20
C VAL A 74 -24.16 1.80 -9.82
N SER A 75 -23.90 1.05 -8.73
CA SER A 75 -22.56 0.60 -8.35
C SER A 75 -21.99 -0.45 -9.32
N SER A 76 -22.84 -1.26 -9.95
CA SER A 76 -22.40 -2.31 -10.89
C SER A 76 -22.28 -1.83 -12.34
N SER A 77 -22.91 -0.71 -12.70
CA SER A 77 -22.80 -0.09 -14.02
C SER A 77 -21.70 0.98 -14.11
N GLY A 78 -21.06 1.33 -13.01
CA GLY A 78 -19.80 2.06 -12.97
C GLY A 78 -18.65 1.12 -13.33
N ASP A 79 -17.84 1.54 -14.27
CA ASP A 79 -16.65 0.87 -14.81
C ASP A 79 -15.86 0.17 -13.70
N SER A 80 -15.83 -1.15 -13.78
CA SER A 80 -15.31 -2.03 -12.74
C SER A 80 -13.81 -1.84 -12.58
N GLY A 81 -13.38 -1.30 -11.45
CA GLY A 81 -12.05 -1.57 -10.93
C GLY A 81 -11.30 -0.44 -10.24
N ASP A 82 -11.60 0.84 -10.44
CA ASP A 82 -10.72 1.92 -9.96
C ASP A 82 -11.43 3.10 -9.25
N ASP A 83 -12.73 3.07 -9.07
CA ASP A 83 -13.53 4.22 -8.63
C ASP A 83 -13.74 4.39 -7.11
N ALA A 84 -13.10 3.57 -6.28
CA ALA A 84 -13.23 3.67 -4.82
C ALA A 84 -12.64 4.98 -4.23
N VAL A 85 -11.77 5.67 -4.97
CA VAL A 85 -11.11 6.91 -4.54
C VAL A 85 -11.50 8.06 -5.47
N THR A 86 -12.37 8.95 -5.00
CA THR A 86 -12.69 10.19 -5.72
C THR A 86 -11.72 11.30 -5.30
N VAL A 87 -11.11 11.96 -6.29
CA VAL A 87 -10.16 13.06 -6.08
C VAL A 87 -10.84 14.39 -6.40
N THR A 88 -10.99 15.25 -5.41
CA THR A 88 -11.54 16.60 -5.56
C THR A 88 -10.42 17.64 -5.55
N GLU A 89 -10.63 18.72 -6.28
CA GLU A 89 -9.71 19.86 -6.34
C GLU A 89 -10.12 20.92 -5.32
N LYS A 90 -9.13 21.44 -4.60
CA LYS A 90 -9.30 22.57 -3.66
C LYS A 90 -8.27 23.66 -3.96
N VAL A 91 -8.70 24.90 -4.00
CA VAL A 91 -7.78 26.04 -4.13
C VAL A 91 -7.02 26.22 -2.81
N TRP A 92 -5.70 26.15 -2.88
CA TRP A 92 -4.80 26.35 -1.75
C TRP A 92 -4.37 27.81 -1.60
N SER A 93 -4.03 28.46 -2.75
CA SER A 93 -3.64 29.87 -2.75
C SER A 93 -3.87 30.52 -4.13
N GLY A 94 -3.81 31.83 -4.18
CA GLY A 94 -4.04 32.64 -5.38
C GLY A 94 -5.52 32.97 -5.62
N PRO A 95 -5.82 33.81 -6.62
CA PRO A 95 -7.18 34.25 -6.89
C PRO A 95 -8.02 33.12 -7.46
N SER A 96 -9.19 32.85 -6.86
CA SER A 96 -10.10 31.77 -7.29
C SER A 96 -10.57 31.95 -8.75
N SER A 97 -10.60 33.18 -9.25
CA SER A 97 -10.95 33.54 -10.63
C SER A 97 -9.88 33.22 -11.66
N ALA A 98 -8.62 32.94 -11.24
CA ALA A 98 -7.55 32.59 -12.16
C ALA A 98 -7.89 31.31 -12.92
N ARG A 99 -7.67 31.33 -14.23
CA ARG A 99 -7.89 30.17 -15.10
C ARG A 99 -6.74 29.18 -15.07
N ASN A 100 -5.50 29.69 -15.03
CA ASN A 100 -4.31 28.83 -14.97
C ASN A 100 -4.14 28.26 -13.58
N LYS A 101 -3.64 27.03 -13.52
CA LYS A 101 -3.41 26.30 -12.27
C LYS A 101 -1.98 25.79 -12.16
N ILE A 102 -1.46 25.85 -10.95
CA ILE A 102 -0.29 25.06 -10.52
C ILE A 102 -0.85 23.95 -9.62
N ALA A 103 -0.68 22.70 -10.02
CA ALA A 103 -1.21 21.56 -9.25
C ALA A 103 -0.15 21.02 -8.29
N VAL A 104 -0.52 20.85 -7.02
CA VAL A 104 0.32 20.15 -6.04
C VAL A 104 -0.14 18.71 -5.93
N VAL A 105 0.70 17.79 -6.37
CA VAL A 105 0.55 16.35 -6.20
C VAL A 105 1.32 15.92 -4.97
N ARG A 106 0.66 15.24 -4.03
CA ARG A 106 1.26 14.84 -2.75
C ARG A 106 1.57 13.36 -2.73
N VAL A 107 2.81 13.01 -2.35
CA VAL A 107 3.23 11.65 -2.03
C VAL A 107 3.71 11.66 -0.58
N GLU A 108 2.87 11.15 0.30
CA GLU A 108 3.09 11.15 1.75
C GLU A 108 3.07 9.71 2.28
N GLY A 109 3.95 9.41 3.24
CA GLY A 109 4.08 8.08 3.84
C GLY A 109 4.77 7.07 2.93
N THR A 110 4.60 5.80 3.25
CA THR A 110 5.23 4.69 2.54
C THR A 110 4.61 4.49 1.15
N ILE A 111 5.46 4.32 0.15
CA ILE A 111 5.05 4.02 -1.24
C ILE A 111 4.83 2.52 -1.36
N PHE A 112 3.56 2.11 -1.39
CA PHE A 112 3.20 0.71 -1.40
C PHE A 112 1.98 0.47 -2.29
N GLU A 113 2.14 -0.28 -3.39
CA GLU A 113 1.12 -0.44 -4.43
C GLU A 113 -0.17 -1.09 -3.96
N SER A 114 -0.13 -1.86 -2.88
CA SER A 114 -1.34 -2.47 -2.30
C SER A 114 -2.10 -1.56 -1.33
N LEU A 115 -1.58 -0.38 -1.01
CA LEU A 115 -2.27 0.59 -0.16
C LEU A 115 -3.21 1.49 -0.97
N PRO A 116 -4.39 1.85 -0.43
CA PRO A 116 -5.30 2.81 -1.09
C PRO A 116 -4.64 4.16 -1.40
N ALA A 117 -3.67 4.59 -0.57
CA ALA A 117 -2.90 5.81 -0.79
C ALA A 117 -2.17 5.83 -2.12
N TYR A 118 -1.68 4.68 -2.60
CA TYR A 118 -1.01 4.58 -3.90
C TYR A 118 -1.95 4.88 -5.06
N GLY A 119 -3.15 4.30 -5.06
CA GLY A 119 -4.18 4.61 -6.04
C GLY A 119 -4.57 6.08 -6.03
N TYR A 120 -4.66 6.70 -4.85
CA TYR A 120 -4.90 8.13 -4.70
C TYR A 120 -3.75 8.97 -5.29
N GLN A 121 -2.49 8.59 -5.07
CA GLN A 121 -1.32 9.27 -5.64
C GLN A 121 -1.35 9.23 -7.17
N LEU A 122 -1.64 8.08 -7.77
CA LEU A 122 -1.78 7.94 -9.23
C LEU A 122 -2.93 8.80 -9.79
N LYS A 123 -4.09 8.85 -9.11
CA LYS A 123 -5.24 9.65 -9.53
C LYS A 123 -4.96 11.16 -9.46
N GLN A 124 -4.18 11.63 -8.49
CA GLN A 124 -3.72 13.03 -8.44
C GLN A 124 -2.88 13.37 -9.69
N ILE A 125 -1.90 12.52 -10.03
CA ILE A 125 -1.03 12.70 -11.19
C ILE A 125 -1.87 12.73 -12.47
N ASP A 126 -2.77 11.77 -12.65
CA ASP A 126 -3.62 11.68 -13.84
C ASP A 126 -4.57 12.89 -13.97
N LYS A 127 -5.13 13.36 -12.85
CA LYS A 127 -5.99 14.55 -12.83
C LYS A 127 -5.21 15.80 -13.20
N ALA A 128 -4.02 15.99 -12.63
CA ALA A 128 -3.15 17.09 -12.99
C ALA A 128 -2.72 17.03 -14.46
N ALA A 129 -2.44 15.85 -14.99
CA ALA A 129 -2.03 15.66 -16.38
C ALA A 129 -3.16 15.96 -17.37
N LYS A 130 -4.37 15.47 -17.10
CA LYS A 130 -5.55 15.62 -17.97
C LYS A 130 -6.10 17.06 -18.02
N ASP A 131 -5.92 17.84 -16.94
CA ASP A 131 -6.45 19.21 -16.86
C ASP A 131 -5.58 20.17 -17.66
N SER A 132 -6.11 20.68 -18.77
CA SER A 132 -5.44 21.67 -19.63
C SER A 132 -5.21 23.03 -18.94
N ALA A 133 -5.96 23.33 -17.87
CA ALA A 133 -5.77 24.52 -17.06
C ALA A 133 -4.52 24.40 -16.16
N VAL A 134 -4.08 23.18 -15.83
CA VAL A 134 -2.83 22.94 -15.09
C VAL A 134 -1.65 23.17 -16.03
N LYS A 135 -0.83 24.18 -15.71
CA LYS A 135 0.32 24.61 -16.54
C LYS A 135 1.65 24.08 -16.03
N ALA A 136 1.77 23.77 -14.75
CA ALA A 136 2.90 23.08 -14.15
C ALA A 136 2.46 22.31 -12.92
N VAL A 137 3.28 21.36 -12.49
CA VAL A 137 3.01 20.50 -11.34
C VAL A 137 4.13 20.65 -10.31
N VAL A 138 3.74 20.68 -9.05
CA VAL A 138 4.65 20.56 -7.91
C VAL A 138 4.43 19.17 -7.28
N LEU A 139 5.46 18.35 -7.25
CA LEU A 139 5.47 17.09 -6.52
C LEU A 139 5.91 17.36 -5.08
N ARG A 140 4.99 17.30 -4.15
CA ARG A 140 5.28 17.36 -2.71
C ARG A 140 5.59 15.96 -2.20
N VAL A 141 6.84 15.74 -1.78
CA VAL A 141 7.31 14.44 -1.28
C VAL A 141 7.57 14.52 0.21
N ASN A 142 6.88 13.66 0.98
CA ASN A 142 7.16 13.43 2.40
C ASN A 142 7.10 11.92 2.67
N SER A 143 8.10 11.18 2.18
CA SER A 143 8.11 9.72 2.10
C SER A 143 9.49 9.13 2.42
N PRO A 144 9.55 8.07 3.24
CA PRO A 144 10.79 7.30 3.48
C PRO A 144 11.11 6.35 2.32
N GLY A 145 10.27 6.29 1.29
CA GLY A 145 10.32 5.32 0.21
C GLY A 145 9.30 4.21 0.33
N GLY A 146 9.56 3.08 -0.28
CA GLY A 146 8.64 1.93 -0.28
C GLY A 146 9.12 0.80 -1.17
N THR A 147 8.18 0.04 -1.77
CA THR A 147 8.52 -1.04 -2.68
C THR A 147 9.18 -0.50 -3.96
N ILE A 148 10.04 -1.33 -4.56
CA ILE A 148 10.66 -1.03 -5.85
C ILE A 148 9.58 -0.78 -6.90
N THR A 149 8.61 -1.70 -7.01
CA THR A 149 7.50 -1.62 -7.99
C THR A 149 6.65 -0.37 -7.81
N GLY A 150 6.29 -0.03 -6.57
CA GLY A 150 5.50 1.17 -6.28
C GLY A 150 6.25 2.45 -6.63
N SER A 151 7.54 2.52 -6.28
CA SER A 151 8.37 3.68 -6.58
C SER A 151 8.60 3.85 -8.08
N ASP A 152 8.91 2.77 -8.80
CA ASP A 152 9.10 2.80 -10.26
C ASP A 152 7.80 3.13 -11.00
N GLY A 153 6.67 2.59 -10.54
CA GLY A 153 5.36 2.90 -11.10
C GLY A 153 4.98 4.38 -10.98
N LEU A 154 5.24 5.01 -9.82
CA LEU A 154 5.04 6.46 -9.63
C LEU A 154 6.02 7.28 -10.47
N HIS A 155 7.30 6.91 -10.48
CA HIS A 155 8.32 7.57 -11.30
C HIS A 155 7.92 7.59 -12.77
N LYS A 156 7.55 6.43 -13.32
CA LYS A 156 7.08 6.31 -14.70
C LYS A 156 5.87 7.20 -14.96
N ARG A 157 4.88 7.22 -14.05
CA ARG A 157 3.68 8.04 -14.20
C ARG A 157 3.99 9.53 -14.20
N LEU A 158 4.92 9.96 -13.34
CA LEU A 158 5.39 11.37 -13.28
C LEU A 158 6.14 11.76 -14.55
N LEU A 159 6.99 10.88 -15.07
CA LEU A 159 7.72 11.10 -16.32
C LEU A 159 6.77 11.21 -17.53
N GLU A 160 5.79 10.31 -17.65
CA GLU A 160 4.76 10.36 -18.69
C GLU A 160 3.95 11.68 -18.65
N MET A 161 3.60 12.16 -17.45
CA MET A 161 2.92 13.45 -17.27
C MET A 161 3.83 14.61 -17.66
N LYS A 162 5.08 14.62 -17.20
CA LYS A 162 6.07 15.66 -17.53
C LYS A 162 6.25 15.80 -19.03
N GLU A 163 6.38 14.67 -19.74
CA GLU A 163 6.62 14.64 -21.18
C GLU A 163 5.33 14.76 -22.03
N GLY A 164 4.14 14.68 -21.43
CA GLY A 164 2.88 14.64 -22.15
C GLY A 164 2.69 13.36 -22.97
N LYS A 165 3.34 12.26 -22.57
CA LYS A 165 3.38 10.99 -23.33
C LYS A 165 2.67 9.84 -22.61
N SER A 166 1.50 10.07 -22.03
CA SER A 166 0.75 9.00 -21.39
C SER A 166 0.04 8.11 -22.43
N PRO A 167 0.18 6.77 -22.35
CA PRO A 167 -0.60 5.87 -23.20
C PRO A 167 -2.08 5.79 -22.80
N ARG A 168 -2.45 6.31 -21.64
CA ARG A 168 -3.81 6.21 -21.07
C ARG A 168 -4.71 7.40 -21.41
N TYR A 169 -4.12 8.55 -21.72
CA TYR A 169 -4.85 9.78 -22.02
C TYR A 169 -3.95 10.76 -22.80
N LYS A 170 -4.58 11.65 -23.51
CA LYS A 170 -3.88 12.77 -24.17
C LYS A 170 -3.65 13.89 -23.15
N SER A 171 -2.44 14.38 -23.06
CA SER A 171 -2.06 15.52 -22.20
C SER A 171 -0.91 16.30 -22.83
N ASP A 172 -0.81 17.58 -22.46
CA ASP A 172 0.36 18.38 -22.79
C ASP A 172 1.49 18.11 -21.82
N ALA A 173 2.74 18.30 -22.24
CA ALA A 173 3.89 18.29 -21.36
C ALA A 173 3.78 19.37 -20.27
N LYS A 174 4.16 19.06 -19.03
CA LYS A 174 4.05 19.99 -17.90
C LYS A 174 5.36 20.02 -17.13
N PRO A 175 5.95 21.20 -16.88
CA PRO A 175 7.07 21.33 -15.97
C PRO A 175 6.75 20.69 -14.61
N LEU A 176 7.74 20.00 -14.04
CA LEU A 176 7.62 19.29 -12.77
C LEU A 176 8.67 19.83 -11.78
N ILE A 177 8.21 20.48 -10.73
CA ILE A 177 9.07 20.95 -9.63
C ILE A 177 8.85 20.05 -8.42
N VAL A 178 9.93 19.69 -7.74
CA VAL A 178 9.86 18.86 -6.52
C VAL A 178 10.00 19.75 -5.28
N SER A 179 9.16 19.49 -4.29
CA SER A 179 9.24 20.07 -2.95
C SER A 179 9.33 18.94 -1.92
N MET A 180 10.52 18.73 -1.39
CA MET A 180 10.75 17.72 -0.35
C MET A 180 10.36 18.27 1.02
N GLY A 181 9.57 17.50 1.79
CA GLY A 181 9.20 17.74 3.17
C GLY A 181 10.22 17.24 4.17
N GLY A 182 9.79 16.77 5.34
CA GLY A 182 10.68 16.27 6.38
C GLY A 182 11.55 15.10 5.93
N VAL A 183 10.99 14.22 5.10
CA VAL A 183 11.69 13.04 4.54
C VAL A 183 11.37 12.91 3.05
N ALA A 184 12.41 12.75 2.24
CA ALA A 184 12.31 12.36 0.82
C ALA A 184 13.49 11.44 0.49
N ALA A 185 13.41 10.20 0.94
CA ALA A 185 14.54 9.27 0.93
C ALA A 185 14.19 7.98 0.19
N SER A 186 15.20 7.31 -0.34
CA SER A 186 15.08 6.04 -1.03
C SER A 186 14.04 6.10 -2.17
N GLY A 187 12.94 5.34 -2.15
CA GLY A 187 11.85 5.47 -3.13
C GLY A 187 11.29 6.89 -3.24
N GLY A 188 11.27 7.68 -2.13
CA GLY A 188 10.89 9.10 -2.14
C GLY A 188 11.88 9.96 -2.93
N TYR A 189 13.17 9.65 -2.88
CA TYR A 189 14.19 10.29 -3.71
C TYR A 189 14.08 9.81 -5.17
N TYR A 190 13.85 8.52 -5.40
CA TYR A 190 13.64 7.92 -6.72
C TYR A 190 12.53 8.63 -7.51
N ILE A 191 11.35 8.82 -6.92
CA ILE A 191 10.22 9.49 -7.58
C ILE A 191 10.43 10.99 -7.80
N SER A 192 11.44 11.58 -7.15
CA SER A 192 11.82 12.98 -7.32
C SER A 192 12.67 13.23 -8.57
N MET A 193 13.23 12.17 -9.17
CA MET A 193 14.18 12.29 -10.28
C MET A 193 13.59 12.85 -11.59
N PRO A 194 12.30 12.70 -11.91
CA PRO A 194 11.70 13.38 -13.05
C PRO A 194 11.64 14.92 -12.90
N GLY A 195 11.87 15.47 -11.71
CA GLY A 195 11.79 16.90 -11.43
C GLY A 195 12.80 17.74 -12.22
N ASP A 196 12.34 18.90 -12.72
CA ASP A 196 13.20 19.87 -13.39
C ASP A 196 14.03 20.68 -12.38
N TYR A 197 13.56 20.73 -11.14
CA TYR A 197 14.20 21.44 -10.03
C TYR A 197 13.71 20.85 -8.70
N ILE A 198 14.62 20.70 -7.74
CA ILE A 198 14.35 20.03 -6.46
C ILE A 198 14.62 21.00 -5.31
N PHE A 199 13.54 21.41 -4.62
CA PHE A 199 13.60 22.10 -3.34
C PHE A 199 13.53 21.12 -2.19
N ALA A 200 14.24 21.42 -1.10
CA ALA A 200 14.13 20.71 0.15
C ALA A 200 14.03 21.67 1.35
N GLU A 201 13.22 21.34 2.35
CA GLU A 201 13.08 22.12 3.58
C GLU A 201 14.33 21.98 4.47
N ARG A 202 14.52 22.89 5.41
CA ARG A 202 15.73 22.95 6.27
C ARG A 202 16.03 21.66 7.04
N THR A 203 15.01 20.89 7.36
CA THR A 203 15.12 19.67 8.16
C THR A 203 14.98 18.39 7.32
N THR A 204 14.94 18.54 5.99
CA THR A 204 14.77 17.38 5.10
C THR A 204 15.91 16.38 5.26
N MET A 205 15.55 15.12 5.42
CA MET A 205 16.42 13.96 5.24
C MET A 205 16.18 13.36 3.86
N THR A 206 17.26 13.15 3.09
CA THR A 206 17.15 12.65 1.71
C THR A 206 18.30 11.70 1.36
N GLY A 207 18.36 11.25 0.10
CA GLY A 207 19.33 10.24 -0.30
C GLY A 207 18.79 8.83 -0.06
N SER A 208 19.50 8.03 0.75
CA SER A 208 19.20 6.60 0.93
C SER A 208 19.07 5.88 -0.42
N ILE A 209 20.05 6.14 -1.31
CA ILE A 209 20.13 5.53 -2.63
C ILE A 209 20.68 4.12 -2.44
N GLY A 210 19.78 3.17 -2.31
CA GLY A 210 20.09 1.77 -2.00
C GLY A 210 18.86 0.89 -2.06
N VAL A 211 19.09 -0.43 -1.96
CA VAL A 211 18.05 -1.47 -1.99
C VAL A 211 18.31 -2.43 -0.85
N ILE A 212 17.27 -2.80 -0.15
CA ILE A 212 17.32 -3.83 0.90
C ILE A 212 16.28 -4.92 0.62
N GLY A 213 16.59 -6.15 1.03
CA GLY A 213 15.65 -7.25 1.12
C GLY A 213 15.79 -7.90 2.50
N THR A 214 14.72 -7.93 3.28
CA THR A 214 14.72 -8.47 4.63
C THR A 214 13.95 -9.79 4.65
N PHE A 215 14.58 -10.82 5.16
CA PHE A 215 14.03 -12.19 5.26
C PHE A 215 14.08 -12.61 6.73
N PRO A 216 12.93 -12.61 7.45
CA PRO A 216 12.89 -13.06 8.84
C PRO A 216 13.30 -14.54 8.94
N ASP A 217 14.06 -14.89 9.96
CA ASP A 217 14.44 -16.27 10.29
C ASP A 217 14.04 -16.57 11.72
N ILE A 218 13.04 -17.43 11.90
CA ILE A 218 12.53 -17.87 13.20
C ILE A 218 12.65 -19.39 13.38
N HIS A 219 13.42 -20.08 12.52
CA HIS A 219 13.47 -21.55 12.54
C HIS A 219 13.93 -22.12 13.88
N LYS A 220 14.91 -21.51 14.52
CA LYS A 220 15.40 -21.93 15.84
C LYS A 220 14.34 -21.76 16.92
N LEU A 221 13.72 -20.59 16.96
CA LEU A 221 12.64 -20.28 17.91
C LEU A 221 11.46 -21.26 17.73
N ALA A 222 11.07 -21.55 16.51
CA ALA A 222 9.98 -22.50 16.22
C ALA A 222 10.32 -23.90 16.72
N ASN A 223 11.54 -24.40 16.45
CA ASN A 223 12.01 -25.70 16.89
C ASN A 223 12.08 -25.81 18.42
N GLU A 224 12.57 -24.80 19.11
CA GLU A 224 12.62 -24.75 20.59
C GLU A 224 11.23 -24.84 21.23
N HIS A 225 10.19 -24.36 20.52
CA HIS A 225 8.81 -24.42 20.99
C HIS A 225 8.00 -25.60 20.39
N GLY A 226 8.67 -26.60 19.79
CA GLY A 226 8.06 -27.82 19.29
C GLY A 226 7.26 -27.62 17.97
N VAL A 227 7.48 -26.53 17.25
CA VAL A 227 6.86 -26.26 15.94
C VAL A 227 7.84 -26.63 14.83
N TYR A 228 7.53 -27.69 14.10
CA TYR A 228 8.37 -28.19 13.01
C TYR A 228 7.68 -27.99 11.66
N MET A 229 8.39 -27.41 10.69
CA MET A 229 7.89 -27.25 9.33
C MET A 229 8.56 -28.27 8.41
N HIS A 230 7.76 -29.17 7.84
CA HIS A 230 8.22 -30.16 6.87
C HIS A 230 7.93 -29.65 5.45
N THR A 231 8.94 -29.11 4.79
CA THR A 231 8.81 -28.60 3.42
C THR A 231 9.08 -29.72 2.42
N ILE A 232 8.07 -30.06 1.60
CA ILE A 232 8.23 -30.96 0.45
C ILE A 232 8.29 -30.08 -0.80
N LYS A 233 9.41 -30.12 -1.50
CA LYS A 233 9.68 -29.21 -2.65
C LYS A 233 10.20 -29.95 -3.86
N ALA A 234 9.85 -29.47 -5.04
CA ALA A 234 10.51 -29.77 -6.30
C ALA A 234 11.24 -28.49 -6.76
N GLY A 235 12.52 -28.64 -7.09
CA GLY A 235 13.45 -27.51 -7.32
C GLY A 235 14.24 -27.18 -6.05
N ASN A 236 15.58 -27.19 -6.18
CA ASN A 236 16.48 -27.14 -5.03
C ASN A 236 16.29 -25.90 -4.16
N ILE A 237 16.11 -24.74 -4.77
CA ILE A 237 15.97 -23.45 -4.08
C ILE A 237 14.51 -22.97 -3.91
N LYS A 238 13.50 -23.85 -4.16
CA LYS A 238 12.08 -23.46 -4.08
C LYS A 238 11.63 -23.01 -2.68
N GLY A 239 12.40 -23.31 -1.64
CA GLY A 239 12.14 -22.88 -0.28
C GLY A 239 12.82 -21.56 0.12
N SER A 240 13.55 -20.91 -0.79
CA SER A 240 14.31 -19.69 -0.50
C SER A 240 13.44 -18.59 0.11
N GLY A 241 13.93 -17.98 1.17
CA GLY A 241 13.22 -16.91 1.89
C GLY A 241 12.17 -17.40 2.87
N SER A 242 12.05 -18.71 3.14
CA SER A 242 11.20 -19.24 4.20
C SER A 242 11.73 -18.81 5.57
N MET A 243 10.84 -18.27 6.42
CA MET A 243 11.20 -17.89 7.79
C MET A 243 11.43 -19.10 8.72
N PHE A 244 11.07 -20.31 8.28
CA PHE A 244 11.17 -21.53 9.09
C PHE A 244 12.35 -22.43 8.69
N GLN A 245 13.27 -21.93 7.88
CA GLN A 245 14.52 -22.60 7.54
C GLN A 245 15.64 -21.59 7.38
N GLU A 246 16.86 -21.99 7.74
CA GLU A 246 18.05 -21.20 7.48
C GLU A 246 18.28 -21.07 5.97
N MET A 247 18.53 -19.85 5.50
CA MET A 247 18.79 -19.58 4.09
C MET A 247 20.21 -20.01 3.73
N THR A 248 20.36 -20.92 2.77
CA THR A 248 21.67 -21.34 2.29
C THR A 248 22.30 -20.27 1.38
N PRO A 249 23.65 -20.30 1.17
CA PRO A 249 24.29 -19.41 0.21
C PRO A 249 23.71 -19.51 -1.21
N GLU A 250 23.35 -20.71 -1.66
CA GLU A 250 22.74 -20.95 -2.97
C GLU A 250 21.34 -20.35 -3.08
N GLU A 251 20.57 -20.36 -1.99
CA GLU A 251 19.25 -19.73 -1.92
C GLU A 251 19.32 -18.20 -1.85
N ARG A 252 20.42 -17.65 -1.30
CA ARG A 252 20.66 -16.21 -1.16
C ARG A 252 21.05 -15.55 -2.49
N GLU A 253 21.82 -16.23 -3.34
CA GLU A 253 22.40 -15.64 -4.53
C GLU A 253 21.37 -15.01 -5.48
N PRO A 254 20.26 -15.67 -5.85
CA PRO A 254 19.25 -15.06 -6.72
C PRO A 254 18.65 -13.77 -6.14
N PHE A 255 18.48 -13.69 -4.82
CA PHE A 255 18.00 -12.45 -4.18
C PHE A 255 19.05 -11.35 -4.24
N GLN A 256 20.32 -11.69 -4.06
CA GLN A 256 21.42 -10.73 -4.18
C GLN A 256 21.53 -10.17 -5.61
N GLU A 257 21.38 -11.03 -6.62
CA GLU A 257 21.34 -10.60 -8.02
C GLU A 257 20.19 -9.63 -8.29
N MET A 258 18.98 -9.93 -7.81
CA MET A 258 17.81 -9.05 -7.93
C MET A 258 18.02 -7.71 -7.24
N ILE A 259 18.64 -7.71 -6.04
CA ILE A 259 18.99 -6.49 -5.30
C ILE A 259 20.00 -5.66 -6.08
N ASN A 260 21.04 -6.30 -6.65
CA ASN A 260 22.08 -5.62 -7.43
C ASN A 260 21.50 -5.00 -8.71
N GLU A 261 20.59 -5.70 -9.41
CA GLU A 261 19.91 -5.18 -10.60
C GLU A 261 19.04 -3.96 -10.25
N ALA A 262 18.24 -4.07 -9.20
CA ALA A 262 17.41 -2.98 -8.72
C ALA A 262 18.25 -1.77 -8.27
N TYR A 263 19.36 -2.01 -7.59
CA TYR A 263 20.32 -0.97 -7.21
C TYR A 263 20.93 -0.27 -8.43
N GLY A 264 21.36 -1.03 -9.44
CA GLY A 264 21.85 -0.48 -10.69
C GLY A 264 20.81 0.39 -11.41
N THR A 265 19.55 -0.03 -11.38
CA THR A 265 18.43 0.74 -11.91
C THR A 265 18.25 2.05 -11.14
N PHE A 266 18.31 2.01 -9.80
CA PHE A 266 18.22 3.22 -8.98
C PHE A 266 19.34 4.22 -9.30
N VAL A 267 20.58 3.75 -9.33
CA VAL A 267 21.76 4.59 -9.69
C VAL A 267 21.52 5.25 -11.05
N LYS A 268 21.09 4.50 -12.06
CA LYS A 268 20.80 5.01 -13.40
C LYS A 268 19.73 6.09 -13.40
N VAL A 269 18.60 5.87 -12.69
CA VAL A 269 17.52 6.85 -12.58
C VAL A 269 17.99 8.15 -11.91
N VAL A 270 18.86 8.04 -10.89
CA VAL A 270 19.45 9.23 -10.27
C VAL A 270 20.40 9.95 -11.22
N GLU A 271 21.23 9.24 -11.98
CA GLU A 271 22.11 9.85 -12.97
C GLU A 271 21.37 10.53 -14.12
N GLU A 272 20.21 10.00 -14.52
CA GLU A 272 19.31 10.59 -15.52
C GLU A 272 18.65 11.86 -14.99
N GLY A 273 18.16 11.85 -13.74
CA GLY A 273 17.53 13.00 -13.10
C GLY A 273 18.53 14.06 -12.60
N ARG A 274 19.76 13.66 -12.32
CA ARG A 274 20.86 14.51 -11.80
C ARG A 274 22.13 14.32 -12.65
N PRO A 275 22.17 14.82 -13.89
CA PRO A 275 23.31 14.56 -14.81
C PRO A 275 24.67 14.97 -14.27
N GLN A 276 24.72 15.97 -13.36
CA GLN A 276 25.95 16.42 -12.68
C GLN A 276 26.55 15.34 -11.75
N LEU A 277 25.77 14.33 -11.36
CA LEU A 277 26.20 13.21 -10.52
C LEU A 277 26.61 11.98 -11.32
N LYS A 278 26.51 12.01 -12.64
CA LYS A 278 26.84 10.88 -13.49
C LYS A 278 28.27 10.39 -13.27
N GLY A 279 28.40 9.09 -12.94
CA GLY A 279 29.67 8.44 -12.63
C GLY A 279 30.30 8.88 -11.30
N LYS A 280 29.55 9.55 -10.42
CA LYS A 280 30.03 10.00 -9.09
C LYS A 280 29.35 9.29 -7.93
N LEU A 281 28.20 8.64 -8.16
CA LEU A 281 27.35 8.07 -7.10
C LEU A 281 28.05 6.97 -6.31
N THR A 282 28.89 6.19 -6.96
CA THR A 282 29.64 5.06 -6.36
C THR A 282 31.12 5.40 -6.08
N LYS A 283 31.51 6.66 -6.18
CA LYS A 283 32.84 7.11 -5.82
C LYS A 283 32.89 7.53 -4.36
N ASP A 284 34.02 7.27 -3.73
CA ASP A 284 34.24 7.68 -2.36
C ASP A 284 34.29 9.20 -2.25
N ILE A 285 33.58 9.72 -1.26
CA ILE A 285 33.55 11.13 -0.87
C ILE A 285 33.96 11.25 0.58
N VAL A 286 34.61 12.37 0.92
CA VAL A 286 34.92 12.74 2.31
C VAL A 286 33.83 13.67 2.81
N LEU A 287 33.08 13.25 3.82
CA LEU A 287 32.08 14.10 4.45
C LEU A 287 32.79 15.20 5.25
N LYS A 288 32.23 16.40 5.21
CA LYS A 288 32.68 17.58 5.92
C LYS A 288 31.64 18.04 6.94
N ASP A 289 32.11 18.60 8.04
CA ASP A 289 31.27 19.32 9.00
C ASP A 289 30.80 20.66 8.42
N PRO A 290 29.89 21.39 9.09
CA PRO A 290 29.44 22.71 8.65
C PRO A 290 30.54 23.78 8.52
N SER A 291 31.73 23.57 9.12
CA SER A 291 32.90 24.43 9.00
C SER A 291 33.78 24.08 7.79
N GLY A 292 33.45 23.05 7.04
CA GLY A 292 34.18 22.57 5.88
C GLY A 292 35.35 21.63 6.22
N LYS A 293 35.51 21.22 7.48
CA LYS A 293 36.57 20.27 7.86
C LYS A 293 36.10 18.83 7.66
N PRO A 294 36.99 17.93 7.20
CA PRO A 294 36.68 16.50 7.14
C PRO A 294 36.21 15.95 8.49
N ILE A 295 35.13 15.19 8.47
CA ILE A 295 34.68 14.44 9.66
C ILE A 295 35.63 13.27 9.86
N THR A 296 36.31 13.22 11.01
CA THR A 296 37.36 12.22 11.29
C THR A 296 37.05 11.34 12.50
N ASP A 297 36.14 11.78 13.36
CA ASP A 297 35.86 11.12 14.64
C ASP A 297 34.55 10.31 14.57
N VAL A 298 34.42 9.44 13.56
CA VAL A 298 33.27 8.54 13.44
C VAL A 298 33.63 7.18 13.99
N ASP A 299 32.84 6.70 14.96
CA ASP A 299 32.94 5.33 15.44
C ASP A 299 32.61 4.37 14.31
N ILE A 300 33.54 3.48 14.00
CA ILE A 300 33.36 2.44 12.98
C ILE A 300 33.18 1.11 13.71
N TYR A 301 32.18 0.35 13.26
CA TYR A 301 31.84 -0.94 13.82
C TYR A 301 32.14 -2.03 12.78
N ASP A 302 32.54 -3.22 13.24
CA ASP A 302 32.69 -4.39 12.37
C ASP A 302 31.30 -5.00 12.04
N ASP A 303 31.29 -6.03 11.19
CA ASP A 303 30.07 -6.74 10.79
C ASP A 303 29.33 -7.42 11.94
N LYS A 304 29.96 -7.50 13.12
CA LYS A 304 29.38 -8.06 14.35
C LYS A 304 28.91 -6.97 15.33
N GLY A 305 29.02 -5.70 14.93
CA GLY A 305 28.63 -4.56 15.77
C GLY A 305 29.66 -4.18 16.85
N ASN A 306 30.90 -4.69 16.78
CA ASN A 306 31.96 -4.29 17.72
C ASN A 306 32.61 -3.00 17.22
N LYS A 307 32.80 -2.05 18.14
CA LYS A 307 33.50 -0.81 17.84
C LYS A 307 34.96 -1.09 17.50
N LEU A 308 35.40 -0.62 16.32
CA LEU A 308 36.79 -0.70 15.91
C LEU A 308 37.58 0.48 16.49
N ASP A 309 38.55 0.18 17.38
CA ASP A 309 39.49 1.20 17.89
C ASP A 309 40.46 1.61 16.79
N LYS A 310 40.27 2.82 16.23
CA LYS A 310 41.27 3.41 15.31
C LYS A 310 42.24 4.28 16.08
N LYS A 311 43.54 4.00 15.93
CA LYS A 311 44.64 4.80 16.49
C LYS A 311 44.90 6.09 15.72
N GLU A 312 44.41 6.22 14.49
CA GLU A 312 44.60 7.40 13.62
C GLU A 312 43.27 8.01 13.22
N LYS A 313 43.18 9.36 13.23
CA LYS A 313 42.06 10.12 12.70
C LYS A 313 42.04 10.06 11.19
N VAL A 314 41.27 9.17 10.62
CA VAL A 314 41.13 9.01 9.17
C VAL A 314 39.84 9.70 8.73
N PRO A 315 39.82 10.46 7.61
CA PRO A 315 38.59 11.02 7.07
C PRO A 315 37.53 9.94 6.87
N TYR A 316 36.29 10.25 7.24
CA TYR A 316 35.15 9.35 7.04
C TYR A 316 34.74 9.37 5.56
N HIS A 317 34.98 8.27 4.89
CA HIS A 317 34.62 8.07 3.48
C HIS A 317 33.25 7.41 3.35
N ARG A 318 32.43 7.94 2.48
CA ARG A 318 31.15 7.36 2.08
C ARG A 318 31.01 7.43 0.56
N GLN A 319 29.99 6.74 0.01
CA GLN A 319 29.52 6.95 -1.35
C GLN A 319 28.16 7.62 -1.34
N LEU A 320 27.80 8.35 -2.39
CA LEU A 320 26.48 8.97 -2.52
C LEU A 320 25.36 7.91 -2.60
N ALA A 321 25.68 6.75 -3.15
CA ALA A 321 24.77 5.63 -3.30
C ALA A 321 25.13 4.45 -2.38
N ASP A 322 25.51 4.73 -1.13
CA ASP A 322 25.79 3.70 -0.11
C ASP A 322 24.54 3.28 0.70
N GLY A 323 23.35 3.75 0.31
CA GLY A 323 22.10 3.50 1.03
C GLY A 323 21.86 4.42 2.22
N GLY A 324 22.82 5.24 2.61
CA GLY A 324 22.71 6.14 3.75
C GLY A 324 21.96 7.45 3.44
N ILE A 325 21.45 8.07 4.49
CA ILE A 325 20.80 9.38 4.43
C ILE A 325 21.83 10.50 4.47
N PHE A 326 21.44 11.65 3.92
CA PHE A 326 22.17 12.91 3.97
C PHE A 326 21.33 14.00 4.63
N THR A 327 22.00 14.84 5.41
CA THR A 327 21.40 16.09 5.90
C THR A 327 21.19 17.05 4.74
N LEU A 328 20.34 18.06 4.94
CA LEU A 328 20.10 19.07 3.93
C LEU A 328 21.39 19.74 3.43
N ALA A 329 22.30 20.12 4.36
CA ALA A 329 23.56 20.79 4.01
C ALA A 329 24.42 19.89 3.09
N GLN A 330 24.56 18.63 3.45
CA GLN A 330 25.26 17.64 2.64
C GLN A 330 24.58 17.42 1.28
N ALA A 331 23.26 17.27 1.28
CA ALA A 331 22.50 17.06 0.04
C ALA A 331 22.64 18.22 -0.94
N LYS A 332 22.69 19.46 -0.43
CA LYS A 332 22.91 20.66 -1.25
C LYS A 332 24.35 20.72 -1.78
N GLU A 333 25.33 20.54 -0.90
CA GLU A 333 26.75 20.56 -1.28
C GLU A 333 27.08 19.49 -2.31
N LEU A 334 26.53 18.28 -2.13
CA LEU A 334 26.77 17.13 -2.99
C LEU A 334 25.91 17.12 -4.27
N GLY A 335 25.00 18.09 -4.43
CA GLY A 335 24.20 18.23 -5.64
C GLY A 335 23.00 17.28 -5.74
N LEU A 336 22.60 16.66 -4.63
CA LEU A 336 21.39 15.83 -4.55
C LEU A 336 20.10 16.65 -4.68
N ILE A 337 20.15 17.92 -4.28
CA ILE A 337 19.05 18.91 -4.42
C ILE A 337 19.57 20.20 -5.06
N ASP A 338 18.65 21.04 -5.55
CA ASP A 338 19.00 22.30 -6.18
C ASP A 338 18.99 23.47 -5.21
N GLU A 339 18.00 23.54 -4.31
CA GLU A 339 17.85 24.68 -3.43
C GLU A 339 17.14 24.34 -2.12
N VAL A 340 17.44 25.12 -1.08
CA VAL A 340 16.71 25.08 0.19
C VAL A 340 15.49 25.97 0.09
N GLY A 341 14.30 25.38 0.19
CA GLY A 341 13.06 26.15 0.07
C GLY A 341 11.85 25.32 0.49
N TYR A 342 10.75 26.02 0.70
CA TYR A 342 9.46 25.42 1.10
C TYR A 342 8.51 25.32 -0.10
N LEU A 343 7.33 24.76 0.13
CA LEU A 343 6.33 24.51 -0.92
C LEU A 343 5.95 25.78 -1.70
N ASP A 344 5.90 26.93 -1.06
CA ASP A 344 5.59 28.21 -1.71
C ASP A 344 6.66 28.62 -2.73
N ALA A 345 7.95 28.39 -2.42
CA ALA A 345 9.06 28.63 -3.36
C ALA A 345 8.96 27.69 -4.57
N ALA A 346 8.64 26.42 -4.33
CA ALA A 346 8.43 25.45 -5.41
C ALA A 346 7.24 25.83 -6.31
N CYS A 347 6.13 26.30 -5.73
CA CYS A 347 4.98 26.79 -6.50
C CYS A 347 5.31 28.03 -7.35
N LYS A 348 6.09 28.96 -6.82
CA LYS A 348 6.58 30.14 -7.58
C LYS A 348 7.49 29.71 -8.72
N MET A 349 8.42 28.78 -8.47
CA MET A 349 9.29 28.23 -9.52
C MET A 349 8.48 27.53 -10.61
N ALA A 350 7.46 26.74 -10.23
CA ALA A 350 6.56 26.07 -11.18
C ALA A 350 5.80 27.08 -12.07
N ALA A 351 5.31 28.18 -11.47
CA ALA A 351 4.67 29.27 -12.21
C ALA A 351 5.65 29.95 -13.19
N ASN A 352 6.87 30.22 -12.74
CA ASN A 352 7.92 30.83 -13.59
C ASN A 352 8.26 29.90 -14.77
N LYS A 353 8.39 28.58 -14.54
CA LYS A 353 8.63 27.59 -15.61
C LYS A 353 7.47 27.52 -16.61
N ALA A 354 6.25 27.81 -16.17
CA ALA A 354 5.06 27.91 -17.00
C ALA A 354 4.85 29.32 -17.61
N SER A 355 5.79 30.26 -17.41
CA SER A 355 5.71 31.65 -17.87
C SER A 355 4.46 32.39 -17.34
N LEU A 356 4.09 32.15 -16.08
CA LEU A 356 2.94 32.78 -15.42
C LEU A 356 3.42 33.77 -14.36
N SER A 357 2.81 34.96 -14.37
CA SER A 357 3.04 36.02 -13.39
C SER A 357 2.13 35.86 -12.17
N GLU A 358 2.48 36.53 -11.07
CA GLU A 358 1.65 36.55 -9.86
C GLU A 358 0.26 37.13 -10.18
N GLY A 359 -0.80 36.44 -9.71
CA GLY A 359 -2.20 36.77 -10.01
C GLY A 359 -2.78 36.10 -11.24
N GLU A 360 -1.98 35.56 -12.17
CA GLU A 360 -2.46 34.85 -13.37
C GLU A 360 -2.78 33.38 -13.11
N TYR A 361 -2.39 32.85 -11.94
CA TYR A 361 -2.59 31.46 -11.57
C TYR A 361 -3.12 31.31 -10.15
N LYS A 362 -3.73 30.16 -9.90
CA LYS A 362 -4.02 29.65 -8.57
C LYS A 362 -3.30 28.32 -8.33
N VAL A 363 -2.94 28.08 -7.09
CA VAL A 363 -2.38 26.81 -6.66
C VAL A 363 -3.53 25.91 -6.19
N VAL A 364 -3.59 24.72 -6.71
CA VAL A 364 -4.60 23.73 -6.35
C VAL A 364 -3.97 22.50 -5.73
N VAL A 365 -4.64 21.94 -4.73
CA VAL A 365 -4.31 20.67 -4.10
C VAL A 365 -5.44 19.69 -4.34
N TYR A 366 -5.17 18.42 -4.22
CA TYR A 366 -6.14 17.37 -4.38
C TYR A 366 -6.47 16.76 -3.02
N ASP A 367 -7.76 16.63 -2.72
CA ASP A 367 -8.25 15.97 -1.51
C ASP A 367 -9.01 14.70 -1.88
N GLN A 368 -8.87 13.68 -1.06
CA GLN A 368 -9.64 12.45 -1.19
C GLN A 368 -11.01 12.63 -0.54
N VAL A 369 -12.08 12.44 -1.30
CA VAL A 369 -13.43 12.39 -0.75
C VAL A 369 -13.81 10.94 -0.54
N MET A 370 -14.05 10.59 0.72
CA MET A 370 -14.69 9.32 1.03
C MET A 370 -16.17 9.42 0.65
N SER A 371 -16.67 8.51 -0.16
CA SER A 371 -18.09 8.44 -0.45
C SER A 371 -18.86 8.04 0.82
N LEU A 372 -20.10 8.54 1.00
CA LEU A 372 -20.95 8.13 2.12
C LEU A 372 -21.15 6.61 2.16
N PHE A 373 -21.13 5.97 1.00
CA PHE A 373 -21.21 4.52 0.84
C PHE A 373 -19.95 3.81 1.36
N SER A 374 -18.74 4.35 1.09
CA SER A 374 -17.51 3.79 1.64
C SER A 374 -17.43 3.95 3.18
N LEU A 375 -17.99 5.02 3.72
CA LEU A 375 -18.14 5.22 5.18
C LEU A 375 -19.11 4.21 5.81
N LEU A 376 -20.21 3.89 5.12
CA LEU A 376 -21.21 2.91 5.59
C LEU A 376 -20.69 1.47 5.45
N THR A 377 -19.93 1.17 4.41
CA THR A 377 -19.39 -0.18 4.19
C THR A 377 -18.11 -0.44 4.99
N SER A 378 -17.27 0.56 5.23
CA SER A 378 -16.07 0.41 6.08
C SER A 378 -16.41 0.14 7.57
N GLY A 379 -17.63 0.53 8.02
CA GLY A 379 -18.14 0.17 9.34
C GLY A 379 -18.67 -1.27 9.44
N ALA A 380 -18.94 -1.94 8.32
CA ALA A 380 -19.49 -3.30 8.28
C ALA A 380 -18.42 -4.40 8.08
N GLU A 381 -17.20 -4.05 7.77
CA GLU A 381 -16.10 -5.02 7.76
C GLU A 381 -15.75 -5.41 9.20
N GLN A 382 -16.32 -6.51 9.62
CA GLN A 382 -16.04 -7.18 10.90
C GLN A 382 -14.52 -7.44 10.95
N LYS A 383 -13.81 -6.71 11.80
CA LYS A 383 -12.36 -6.90 12.03
C LYS A 383 -12.15 -8.32 12.54
N ASN A 384 -11.84 -9.23 11.64
CA ASN A 384 -11.43 -10.58 12.03
C ASN A 384 -9.97 -10.51 12.51
N PRO A 385 -9.67 -10.62 13.81
CA PRO A 385 -8.31 -10.43 14.33
C PRO A 385 -7.32 -11.49 13.84
N LEU A 386 -7.81 -12.57 13.20
CA LEU A 386 -7.02 -13.67 12.65
C LEU A 386 -7.21 -13.77 11.12
N ASP A 387 -7.13 -12.67 10.41
CA ASP A 387 -7.15 -12.71 8.94
C ASP A 387 -5.79 -13.17 8.40
N TRP A 388 -5.71 -14.47 8.07
CA TRP A 388 -4.50 -15.09 7.52
C TRP A 388 -4.02 -14.45 6.21
N SER A 389 -4.91 -13.79 5.44
CA SER A 389 -4.53 -13.09 4.22
C SER A 389 -3.65 -11.86 4.52
N ARG A 390 -3.89 -11.20 5.65
CA ARG A 390 -3.09 -10.07 6.15
C ARG A 390 -1.73 -10.53 6.64
N LEU A 391 -1.72 -11.63 7.39
CA LEU A 391 -0.47 -12.18 7.91
C LEU A 391 0.41 -12.67 6.75
N SER A 392 -0.15 -13.36 5.76
CA SER A 392 0.58 -13.82 4.58
C SER A 392 1.13 -12.65 3.75
N SER A 393 0.36 -11.57 3.60
CA SER A 393 0.84 -10.38 2.87
C SER A 393 1.94 -9.64 3.62
N ALA A 394 1.91 -9.64 4.95
CA ALA A 394 2.95 -9.02 5.77
C ALA A 394 4.26 -9.83 5.80
N THR A 395 4.17 -11.15 5.65
CA THR A 395 5.33 -12.06 5.69
C THR A 395 5.90 -12.40 4.31
N THR A 396 5.29 -11.92 3.21
CA THR A 396 5.82 -12.13 1.86
C THR A 396 7.12 -11.35 1.68
N PRO A 397 8.23 -11.98 1.31
CA PRO A 397 9.49 -11.29 1.05
C PRO A 397 9.33 -10.24 -0.05
N ARG A 398 9.89 -9.04 0.17
CA ARG A 398 9.83 -7.93 -0.77
C ARG A 398 11.16 -7.20 -0.82
N LEU A 399 11.47 -6.65 -1.97
CA LEU A 399 12.61 -5.77 -2.14
C LEU A 399 12.13 -4.31 -2.03
N TRP A 400 12.89 -3.50 -1.31
CA TRP A 400 12.49 -2.17 -0.92
C TRP A 400 13.47 -1.09 -1.35
N TYR A 401 12.91 0.01 -1.85
CA TYR A 401 13.52 1.33 -1.78
C TYR A 401 12.98 2.04 -0.54
N MET A 402 13.51 1.71 0.63
CA MET A 402 12.98 2.22 1.90
C MET A 402 14.13 2.44 2.90
N MET A 403 13.97 3.43 3.78
CA MET A 403 14.86 3.58 4.92
C MET A 403 14.69 2.39 5.88
N PRO A 404 15.78 1.95 6.52
CA PRO A 404 15.71 0.97 7.62
C PRO A 404 14.63 1.38 8.65
N ASP A 405 13.97 0.41 9.26
CA ASP A 405 12.88 0.56 10.25
C ASP A 405 11.55 1.16 9.73
N ALA A 406 11.53 1.85 8.59
CA ALA A 406 10.28 2.26 7.95
C ALA A 406 9.51 1.05 7.35
N GLU A 407 10.18 -0.07 7.12
CA GLU A 407 9.62 -1.35 6.70
C GLU A 407 8.56 -1.86 7.69
N ILE A 408 8.87 -1.84 8.99
CA ILE A 408 7.95 -2.24 10.05
C ILE A 408 6.70 -1.33 10.03
N SER A 409 6.90 -0.03 9.87
CA SER A 409 5.80 0.93 9.75
C SER A 409 4.93 0.66 8.52
N GLY A 410 5.53 0.28 7.39
CA GLY A 410 4.81 -0.12 6.16
C GLY A 410 4.00 -1.40 6.37
N ILE A 411 4.57 -2.41 7.01
CA ILE A 411 3.89 -3.66 7.36
C ILE A 411 2.72 -3.39 8.32
N LEU A 412 2.96 -2.62 9.38
CA LEU A 412 1.92 -2.25 10.34
C LEU A 412 0.80 -1.42 9.69
N ALA A 413 1.13 -0.51 8.77
CA ALA A 413 0.14 0.25 8.01
C ALA A 413 -0.72 -0.65 7.12
N THR A 414 -0.16 -1.70 6.50
CA THR A 414 -0.95 -2.68 5.74
C THR A 414 -1.88 -3.49 6.63
N MET A 415 -1.50 -3.73 7.88
CA MET A 415 -2.33 -4.43 8.86
C MET A 415 -3.42 -3.53 9.47
N ALA A 416 -3.19 -2.22 9.56
CA ALA A 416 -4.11 -1.27 10.20
C ALA A 416 -5.17 -0.69 9.25
N ASN A 417 -4.89 -0.60 7.95
CA ASN A 417 -5.72 0.10 6.95
C ASN A 417 -6.72 -0.79 6.20
N LYS A 418 -7.02 -1.97 6.72
CA LYS A 418 -8.08 -2.84 6.14
C LYS A 418 -9.18 -3.13 7.16
#